data_2771181d4bfcda04f38e70317d0ca825
#
_entry.id   2771181d4bfcda04f38e70317d0ca825
#
_cell.length_a   1.000
_cell.length_b   1.000
_cell.length_c   1.000
_cell.angle_alpha   90.00
_cell.angle_beta   90.00
_cell.angle_gamma   90.00
#
_symmetry.space_group_name_H-M   'P 1'
#
loop_
_entity.id
_entity.type
_entity.pdbx_description
1 polymer ?
#
loop_
_entity_poly.entity_id
_entity_poly.type
_entity_poly.pdbx_seq_one_letter_code
_entity_poly.pdbx_strand_id
1 'polypeptide(L)'
;MNVIRIYGKDFTFCELLYTFVAIFKKRIPVSMQTIQVKDKSFSLFISEKEILREIKRIAKQINKDFQDKEPVFLAVLNGSFIFAADLLKEVNLPSEISFVKLSAYQGVTTTGKIREVIGLNVDLTDRPVIIVEDIVDTGLTMAHMLDVLKQQNPASIDICTLLLKPGKLQVDLDIKYCCMEIPNDFIVGYGLDYDGYGRNMRDIYTLIKN
;
A
#
# COMPACT_ATOMS: atom_id res chain seq x y z
N MET A 1 39.27 31.61 -20.77
CA MET A 1 37.92 31.06 -21.15
C MET A 1 38.21 29.65 -21.69
N ASN A 2 37.82 28.62 -20.95
CA ASN A 2 38.13 27.23 -21.35
C ASN A 2 37.17 26.80 -22.45
N VAL A 3 37.74 26.59 -23.65
CA VAL A 3 37.04 26.06 -24.81
C VAL A 3 37.32 24.56 -24.91
N ILE A 4 36.27 23.76 -25.03
CA ILE A 4 36.35 22.30 -25.15
C ILE A 4 35.97 21.93 -26.59
N ARG A 5 36.84 21.21 -27.30
CA ARG A 5 36.61 20.76 -28.67
C ARG A 5 36.04 19.37 -28.71
N ILE A 6 34.82 19.23 -29.25
CA ILE A 6 34.12 17.94 -29.38
C ILE A 6 33.70 17.80 -30.87
N TYR A 7 34.11 16.71 -31.53
CA TYR A 7 33.82 16.41 -32.94
C TYR A 7 34.11 17.58 -33.90
N GLY A 8 35.23 18.28 -33.66
CA GLY A 8 35.68 19.36 -34.55
C GLY A 8 34.98 20.71 -34.37
N LYS A 9 34.12 20.86 -33.36
CA LYS A 9 33.47 22.12 -32.98
C LYS A 9 33.93 22.57 -31.61
N ASP A 10 34.19 23.87 -31.51
CA ASP A 10 34.62 24.51 -30.27
C ASP A 10 33.38 24.96 -29.47
N PHE A 11 33.30 24.53 -28.21
CA PHE A 11 32.22 24.89 -27.28
C PHE A 11 32.78 25.57 -26.04
N THR A 12 32.15 26.62 -25.60
CA THR A 12 32.41 27.18 -24.27
C THR A 12 31.79 26.30 -23.19
N PHE A 13 32.36 26.34 -22.01
CA PHE A 13 31.83 25.58 -20.84
C PHE A 13 30.34 25.89 -20.55
N CYS A 14 29.92 27.15 -20.78
CA CYS A 14 28.52 27.56 -20.68
C CYS A 14 27.62 26.92 -21.75
N GLU A 15 28.07 26.83 -23.00
CA GLU A 15 27.29 26.18 -24.07
C GLU A 15 27.15 24.68 -23.86
N LEU A 16 28.20 24.01 -23.35
CA LEU A 16 28.13 22.61 -22.95
C LEU A 16 27.17 22.39 -21.78
N LEU A 17 27.19 23.26 -20.75
CA LEU A 17 26.27 23.19 -19.63
C LEU A 17 24.82 23.44 -20.09
N TYR A 18 24.59 24.40 -20.97
CA TYR A 18 23.27 24.70 -21.53
C TYR A 18 22.74 23.55 -22.40
N THR A 19 23.61 22.94 -23.21
CA THR A 19 23.25 21.78 -24.02
C THR A 19 22.99 20.55 -23.17
N PHE A 20 23.76 20.32 -22.09
CA PHE A 20 23.57 19.27 -21.14
C PHE A 20 22.26 19.46 -20.35
N VAL A 21 21.98 20.66 -19.87
CA VAL A 21 20.72 21.01 -19.19
C VAL A 21 19.52 20.93 -20.16
N ALA A 22 19.67 21.27 -21.43
CA ALA A 22 18.62 21.15 -22.44
C ALA A 22 18.33 19.69 -22.82
N ILE A 23 19.37 18.84 -22.85
CA ILE A 23 19.22 17.39 -23.06
C ILE A 23 18.54 16.74 -21.85
N PHE A 24 18.89 17.14 -20.62
CA PHE A 24 18.20 16.68 -19.40
C PHE A 24 16.81 17.29 -19.20
N LYS A 25 16.51 18.47 -19.78
CA LYS A 25 15.17 19.07 -19.82
C LYS A 25 14.27 18.52 -20.91
N LYS A 26 14.77 17.79 -21.91
CA LYS A 26 13.89 16.89 -22.65
C LYS A 26 13.39 15.87 -21.63
N ARG A 27 12.21 16.15 -21.04
CA ARG A 27 11.39 15.12 -20.40
C ARG A 27 11.42 13.95 -21.37
N ILE A 28 12.13 12.89 -20.99
CA ILE A 28 11.87 11.57 -21.53
C ILE A 28 10.36 11.46 -21.40
N PRO A 29 9.58 11.31 -22.47
CA PRO A 29 8.18 11.04 -22.32
C PRO A 29 8.15 9.90 -21.31
N VAL A 30 7.39 10.05 -20.19
CA VAL A 30 7.09 8.94 -19.31
C VAL A 30 6.45 7.94 -20.25
N SER A 31 7.28 7.05 -20.81
CA SER A 31 6.78 5.88 -21.52
C SER A 31 5.83 5.28 -20.51
N MET A 32 4.55 5.15 -20.86
CA MET A 32 3.61 4.46 -20.00
C MET A 32 4.31 3.16 -19.62
N GLN A 33 4.80 3.08 -18.37
CA GLN A 33 5.55 1.92 -17.94
C GLN A 33 4.53 0.81 -17.84
N THR A 34 4.43 0.06 -18.92
CA THR A 34 3.52 -1.09 -19.01
C THR A 34 4.27 -2.33 -18.59
N ILE A 35 3.58 -3.17 -17.86
CA ILE A 35 4.09 -4.47 -17.43
C ILE A 35 3.10 -5.55 -17.85
N GLN A 36 3.59 -6.76 -17.98
CA GLN A 36 2.75 -7.93 -18.17
C GLN A 36 2.79 -8.82 -16.92
N VAL A 37 1.61 -9.19 -16.43
CA VAL A 37 1.45 -10.17 -15.36
C VAL A 37 0.57 -11.29 -15.91
N LYS A 38 1.15 -12.47 -16.13
CA LYS A 38 0.51 -13.58 -16.82
C LYS A 38 -0.02 -13.19 -18.21
N ASP A 39 -1.33 -13.27 -18.40
CA ASP A 39 -2.05 -13.00 -19.64
C ASP A 39 -2.55 -11.56 -19.77
N LYS A 40 -2.29 -10.69 -18.76
CA LYS A 40 -2.82 -9.33 -18.73
C LYS A 40 -1.72 -8.27 -18.73
N SER A 41 -2.01 -7.17 -19.41
CA SER A 41 -1.14 -5.99 -19.45
C SER A 41 -1.66 -4.91 -18.50
N PHE A 42 -0.73 -4.25 -17.82
CA PHE A 42 -1.02 -3.23 -16.82
C PHE A 42 -0.17 -1.98 -17.10
N SER A 43 -0.70 -0.83 -16.78
CA SER A 43 0.03 0.45 -16.85
C SER A 43 0.28 1.00 -15.45
N LEU A 44 1.37 1.75 -15.30
CA LEU A 44 1.69 2.43 -14.03
C LEU A 44 0.50 3.28 -13.57
N PHE A 45 0.09 3.10 -12.33
CA PHE A 45 -1.01 3.81 -11.70
C PHE A 45 -0.54 4.69 -10.54
N ILE A 46 0.18 4.11 -9.57
CA ILE A 46 0.72 4.84 -8.41
C ILE A 46 2.19 4.44 -8.26
N SER A 47 3.09 5.43 -8.24
CA SER A 47 4.52 5.18 -8.07
C SER A 47 4.89 4.88 -6.61
N GLU A 48 5.95 4.09 -6.40
CA GLU A 48 6.56 3.85 -5.08
C GLU A 48 6.78 5.16 -4.31
N LYS A 49 7.25 6.20 -5.00
CA LYS A 49 7.49 7.51 -4.40
C LYS A 49 6.22 8.13 -3.81
N GLU A 50 5.09 8.00 -4.49
CA GLU A 50 3.79 8.47 -4.00
C GLU A 50 3.31 7.63 -2.84
N ILE A 51 3.44 6.31 -2.93
CA ILE A 51 3.10 5.37 -1.85
C ILE A 51 3.86 5.72 -0.57
N LEU A 52 5.19 5.81 -0.65
CA LEU A 52 6.03 6.10 0.51
C LEU A 52 5.77 7.49 1.10
N ARG A 53 5.39 8.48 0.28
CA ARG A 53 4.98 9.80 0.78
C ARG A 53 3.72 9.70 1.63
N GLU A 54 2.70 8.97 1.18
CA GLU A 54 1.45 8.82 1.92
C GLU A 54 1.63 7.97 3.18
N ILE A 55 2.47 6.94 3.13
CA ILE A 55 2.86 6.16 4.31
C ILE A 55 3.48 7.05 5.38
N LYS A 56 4.40 7.95 5.03
CA LYS A 56 5.00 8.91 5.97
C LYS A 56 3.96 9.84 6.58
N ARG A 57 2.98 10.28 5.78
CA ARG A 57 1.88 11.13 6.26
C ARG A 57 1.05 10.41 7.32
N ILE A 58 0.65 9.16 7.04
CA ILE A 58 -0.15 8.34 7.96
C ILE A 58 0.65 7.96 9.21
N ALA A 59 1.89 7.53 9.06
CA ALA A 59 2.76 7.18 10.19
C ALA A 59 2.94 8.37 11.16
N LYS A 60 3.09 9.60 10.63
CA LYS A 60 3.16 10.81 11.47
C LYS A 60 1.87 11.02 12.27
N GLN A 61 0.71 10.73 11.69
CA GLN A 61 -0.57 10.82 12.39
C GLN A 61 -0.68 9.73 13.46
N ILE A 62 -0.33 8.48 13.14
CA ILE A 62 -0.31 7.36 14.09
C ILE A 62 0.63 7.66 15.27
N ASN A 63 1.85 8.12 15.01
CA ASN A 63 2.82 8.49 16.04
C ASN A 63 2.26 9.55 17.01
N LYS A 64 1.47 10.51 16.50
CA LYS A 64 0.81 11.52 17.32
C LYS A 64 -0.35 10.95 18.13
N ASP A 65 -1.24 10.16 17.50
CA ASP A 65 -2.48 9.69 18.13
C ASP A 65 -2.23 8.59 19.17
N PHE A 66 -1.10 7.89 19.02
CA PHE A 66 -0.68 6.80 19.93
C PHE A 66 0.56 7.19 20.76
N GLN A 67 0.87 8.47 20.87
CA GLN A 67 1.91 8.92 21.79
C GLN A 67 1.64 8.35 23.20
N ASP A 68 2.69 7.81 23.83
CA ASP A 68 2.63 7.16 25.16
C ASP A 68 1.75 5.91 25.23
N LYS A 69 1.47 5.27 24.06
CA LYS A 69 0.78 3.99 23.95
C LYS A 69 1.66 2.97 23.23
N GLU A 70 1.35 1.70 23.47
CA GLU A 70 2.05 0.58 22.82
C GLU A 70 1.07 -0.20 21.93
N PRO A 71 0.75 0.31 20.70
CA PRO A 71 -0.21 -0.32 19.84
C PRO A 71 0.28 -1.67 19.30
N VAL A 72 -0.66 -2.59 19.09
CA VAL A 72 -0.45 -3.80 18.31
C VAL A 72 -0.87 -3.53 16.87
N PHE A 73 0.07 -3.64 15.94
CA PHE A 73 -0.22 -3.64 14.51
C PHE A 73 -0.59 -5.05 14.09
N LEU A 74 -1.80 -5.21 13.54
CA LEU A 74 -2.30 -6.50 13.07
C LEU A 74 -2.39 -6.49 11.55
N ALA A 75 -1.38 -7.04 10.87
CA ALA A 75 -1.28 -7.01 9.42
C ALA A 75 -2.03 -8.19 8.78
N VAL A 76 -2.87 -7.89 7.78
CA VAL A 76 -3.71 -8.88 7.09
C VAL A 76 -2.96 -9.44 5.89
N LEU A 77 -2.57 -10.69 5.95
CA LEU A 77 -1.83 -11.38 4.88
C LEU A 77 -2.79 -11.90 3.79
N ASN A 78 -2.30 -11.95 2.53
CA ASN A 78 -0.91 -11.74 2.09
C ASN A 78 -0.63 -10.31 1.61
N GLY A 79 -1.61 -9.53 1.21
CA GLY A 79 -1.41 -8.30 0.45
C GLY A 79 -0.70 -7.20 1.25
N SER A 80 -0.98 -7.08 2.53
CA SER A 80 -0.47 -5.98 3.36
C SER A 80 1.03 -6.05 3.72
N PHE A 81 1.76 -7.12 3.38
CA PHE A 81 3.10 -7.38 3.90
C PHE A 81 4.12 -6.27 3.58
N ILE A 82 4.10 -5.71 2.35
CA ILE A 82 4.99 -4.61 1.97
C ILE A 82 4.57 -3.32 2.68
N PHE A 83 3.26 -3.03 2.65
CA PHE A 83 2.71 -1.85 3.32
C PHE A 83 3.02 -1.85 4.82
N ALA A 84 2.79 -2.96 5.51
CA ALA A 84 3.10 -3.11 6.93
C ALA A 84 4.59 -2.89 7.22
N ALA A 85 5.48 -3.45 6.39
CA ALA A 85 6.91 -3.29 6.54
C ALA A 85 7.36 -1.83 6.37
N ASP A 86 6.85 -1.12 5.37
CA ASP A 86 7.22 0.28 5.13
C ASP A 86 6.56 1.22 6.14
N LEU A 87 5.32 0.95 6.56
CA LEU A 87 4.64 1.71 7.60
C LEU A 87 5.41 1.66 8.93
N LEU A 88 5.80 0.47 9.37
CA LEU A 88 6.50 0.28 10.65
C LEU A 88 7.89 0.91 10.69
N LYS A 89 8.57 1.09 9.57
CA LYS A 89 9.83 1.84 9.51
C LYS A 89 9.65 3.34 9.85
N GLU A 90 8.45 3.88 9.63
CA GLU A 90 8.11 5.28 9.91
C GLU A 90 7.40 5.46 11.27
N VAL A 91 7.07 4.35 11.96
CA VAL A 91 6.48 4.36 13.30
C VAL A 91 7.60 4.46 14.34
N ASN A 92 7.52 5.47 15.22
CA ASN A 92 8.52 5.77 16.25
C ASN A 92 8.03 5.44 17.67
N LEU A 93 7.03 4.56 17.77
CA LEU A 93 6.43 4.13 19.03
C LEU A 93 6.93 2.74 19.40
N PRO A 94 7.08 2.42 20.71
CA PRO A 94 7.11 1.03 21.14
C PRO A 94 5.84 0.35 20.62
N SER A 95 5.99 -0.72 19.85
CA SER A 95 4.85 -1.39 19.21
C SER A 95 5.15 -2.84 18.94
N GLU A 96 4.11 -3.64 18.86
CA GLU A 96 4.18 -5.05 18.48
C GLU A 96 3.52 -5.23 17.11
N ILE A 97 4.02 -6.15 16.29
CA ILE A 97 3.36 -6.58 15.06
C ILE A 97 2.99 -8.05 15.13
N SER A 98 1.76 -8.34 14.73
CA SER A 98 1.27 -9.69 14.49
C SER A 98 0.59 -9.79 13.14
N PHE A 99 0.37 -11.02 12.67
CA PHE A 99 -0.18 -11.27 11.35
C PHE A 99 -1.40 -12.17 11.43
N VAL A 100 -2.42 -11.85 10.64
CA VAL A 100 -3.58 -12.72 10.44
C VAL A 100 -3.74 -13.00 8.96
N LYS A 101 -4.24 -14.17 8.64
CA LYS A 101 -4.61 -14.53 7.27
C LYS A 101 -6.05 -15.02 7.26
N LEU A 102 -6.91 -14.26 6.61
CA LEU A 102 -8.31 -14.61 6.43
C LEU A 102 -8.51 -15.28 5.08
N SER A 103 -9.24 -16.37 5.04
CA SER A 103 -9.67 -17.00 3.80
C SER A 103 -11.19 -17.16 3.79
N ALA A 104 -11.81 -16.85 2.66
CA ALA A 104 -13.19 -17.21 2.42
C ALA A 104 -13.28 -18.74 2.26
N TYR A 105 -14.27 -19.34 2.88
CA TYR A 105 -14.54 -20.77 2.70
C TYR A 105 -15.16 -20.99 1.31
N GLN A 106 -14.42 -21.65 0.42
CA GLN A 106 -14.97 -22.18 -0.83
C GLN A 106 -15.61 -23.55 -0.57
N GLY A 107 -16.75 -23.56 0.08
CA GLY A 107 -17.53 -24.77 0.33
C GLY A 107 -18.95 -24.63 -0.22
N VAL A 108 -19.58 -25.73 -0.58
CA VAL A 108 -20.88 -25.83 -1.27
C VAL A 108 -22.08 -25.27 -0.48
N THR A 109 -21.86 -24.68 0.67
CA THR A 109 -22.90 -23.99 1.45
C THR A 109 -22.53 -22.52 1.64
N THR A 110 -23.37 -21.65 1.11
CA THR A 110 -23.36 -20.20 1.14
C THR A 110 -23.45 -19.58 2.55
N THR A 111 -22.61 -19.96 3.49
CA THR A 111 -22.65 -19.40 4.84
C THR A 111 -21.61 -18.30 5.10
N GLY A 112 -20.92 -17.80 4.06
CA GLY A 112 -20.04 -16.62 4.17
C GLY A 112 -19.02 -16.64 5.34
N LYS A 113 -18.74 -17.80 5.93
CA LYS A 113 -17.84 -17.90 7.08
C LYS A 113 -16.40 -17.74 6.58
N ILE A 114 -15.79 -16.64 6.95
CA ILE A 114 -14.35 -16.42 6.80
C ILE A 114 -13.66 -17.38 7.79
N ARG A 115 -12.68 -18.14 7.28
CA ARG A 115 -11.86 -19.01 8.12
C ARG A 115 -10.51 -18.34 8.33
N GLU A 116 -10.17 -18.11 9.59
CA GLU A 116 -8.81 -17.75 9.98
C GLU A 116 -7.85 -18.90 9.67
N VAL A 117 -6.80 -18.64 8.89
CA VAL A 117 -5.79 -19.65 8.53
C VAL A 117 -4.55 -19.53 9.39
N ILE A 118 -4.12 -18.29 9.67
CA ILE A 118 -3.08 -17.98 10.65
C ILE A 118 -3.77 -17.26 11.78
N GLY A 119 -3.80 -17.89 12.95
CA GLY A 119 -4.46 -17.36 14.13
C GLY A 119 -3.71 -16.20 14.76
N LEU A 120 -4.44 -15.46 15.55
CA LEU A 120 -3.92 -14.41 16.39
C LEU A 120 -3.13 -15.03 17.55
N ASN A 121 -1.83 -14.73 17.63
CA ASN A 121 -0.92 -15.29 18.66
C ASN A 121 -0.52 -14.26 19.73
N VAL A 122 -1.16 -13.10 19.74
CA VAL A 122 -0.90 -12.01 20.68
C VAL A 122 -2.15 -11.72 21.50
N ASP A 123 -1.99 -11.49 22.80
CA ASP A 123 -3.08 -11.03 23.67
C ASP A 123 -3.38 -9.56 23.35
N LEU A 124 -4.64 -9.28 23.01
CA LEU A 124 -5.13 -7.93 22.67
C LEU A 124 -5.88 -7.26 23.83
N THR A 125 -6.08 -7.95 24.94
CA THR A 125 -6.85 -7.44 26.09
C THR A 125 -6.28 -6.10 26.56
N ASP A 126 -7.15 -5.07 26.63
CA ASP A 126 -6.84 -3.71 27.07
C ASP A 126 -5.71 -3.00 26.24
N ARG A 127 -5.37 -3.55 25.06
CA ARG A 127 -4.36 -2.96 24.16
C ARG A 127 -4.99 -2.23 22.98
N PRO A 128 -4.44 -1.10 22.54
CA PRO A 128 -4.87 -0.49 21.29
C PRO A 128 -4.38 -1.32 20.09
N VAL A 129 -5.27 -1.56 19.13
CA VAL A 129 -5.01 -2.37 17.93
C VAL A 129 -5.14 -1.49 16.69
N ILE A 130 -4.19 -1.60 15.78
CA ILE A 130 -4.24 -0.99 14.44
C ILE A 130 -4.22 -2.11 13.41
N ILE A 131 -5.34 -2.32 12.72
CA ILE A 131 -5.42 -3.27 11.60
C ILE A 131 -4.72 -2.64 10.40
N VAL A 132 -3.79 -3.38 9.78
CA VAL A 132 -3.05 -2.93 8.59
C VAL A 132 -3.50 -3.75 7.39
N GLU A 133 -4.11 -3.07 6.39
CA GLU A 133 -4.68 -3.70 5.20
C GLU A 133 -4.13 -3.06 3.91
N ASP A 134 -3.90 -3.86 2.88
CA ASP A 134 -3.46 -3.36 1.57
C ASP A 134 -4.58 -2.62 0.84
N ILE A 135 -5.80 -3.16 0.87
CA ILE A 135 -6.95 -2.54 0.21
C ILE A 135 -8.27 -2.88 0.92
N VAL A 136 -9.06 -1.85 1.17
CA VAL A 136 -10.47 -2.02 1.53
C VAL A 136 -11.31 -1.82 0.28
N ASP A 137 -11.90 -2.91 -0.21
CA ASP A 137 -12.75 -2.95 -1.42
C ASP A 137 -14.23 -2.89 -1.03
N THR A 138 -14.87 -4.02 -0.68
CA THR A 138 -16.27 -4.06 -0.26
C THR A 138 -16.45 -3.75 1.24
N GLY A 139 -15.41 -3.87 2.02
CA GLY A 139 -15.42 -3.69 3.46
C GLY A 139 -15.93 -4.90 4.25
N LEU A 140 -16.52 -5.91 3.60
CA LEU A 140 -17.10 -7.07 4.31
C LEU A 140 -16.08 -7.85 5.13
N THR A 141 -14.88 -8.07 4.59
CA THR A 141 -13.78 -8.74 5.30
C THR A 141 -13.37 -7.96 6.54
N MET A 142 -13.28 -6.64 6.41
CA MET A 142 -12.90 -5.76 7.52
C MET A 142 -13.98 -5.72 8.61
N ALA A 143 -15.26 -5.63 8.24
CA ALA A 143 -16.37 -5.68 9.19
C ALA A 143 -16.34 -6.98 10.02
N HIS A 144 -16.15 -8.12 9.34
CA HIS A 144 -16.03 -9.41 10.04
C HIS A 144 -14.81 -9.44 10.98
N MET A 145 -13.67 -8.93 10.55
CA MET A 145 -12.47 -8.85 11.38
C MET A 145 -12.72 -8.01 12.64
N LEU A 146 -13.36 -6.85 12.50
CA LEU A 146 -13.73 -6.02 13.64
C LEU A 146 -14.58 -6.77 14.65
N ASP A 147 -15.56 -7.57 14.18
CA ASP A 147 -16.43 -8.35 15.07
C ASP A 147 -15.65 -9.45 15.82
N VAL A 148 -14.70 -10.10 15.17
CA VAL A 148 -13.82 -11.11 15.79
C VAL A 148 -12.90 -10.46 16.83
N LEU A 149 -12.26 -9.34 16.48
CA LEU A 149 -11.31 -8.67 17.37
C LEU A 149 -11.98 -8.02 18.57
N LYS A 150 -13.20 -7.50 18.45
CA LYS A 150 -13.98 -6.98 19.60
C LYS A 150 -14.16 -8.01 20.70
N GLN A 151 -14.24 -9.30 20.37
CA GLN A 151 -14.38 -10.40 21.34
C GLN A 151 -13.10 -10.63 22.18
N GLN A 152 -11.96 -10.06 21.75
CA GLN A 152 -10.69 -10.11 22.49
C GLN A 152 -10.53 -8.94 23.48
N ASN A 153 -11.57 -8.11 23.67
CA ASN A 153 -11.60 -6.96 24.59
C ASN A 153 -10.42 -5.98 24.43
N PRO A 154 -10.05 -5.54 23.21
CA PRO A 154 -9.00 -4.53 23.02
C PRO A 154 -9.46 -3.16 23.56
N ALA A 155 -8.50 -2.31 23.95
CA ALA A 155 -8.80 -0.92 24.38
C ALA A 155 -9.39 -0.08 23.25
N SER A 156 -8.90 -0.27 22.03
CA SER A 156 -9.43 0.32 20.79
C SER A 156 -9.05 -0.51 19.58
N ILE A 157 -9.81 -0.36 18.49
CA ILE A 157 -9.46 -0.91 17.18
C ILE A 157 -9.58 0.20 16.15
N ASP A 158 -8.46 0.51 15.48
CA ASP A 158 -8.41 1.47 14.39
C ASP A 158 -8.01 0.76 13.09
N ILE A 159 -8.51 1.24 11.93
CA ILE A 159 -8.17 0.69 10.61
C ILE A 159 -7.15 1.60 9.93
N CYS A 160 -6.05 1.00 9.45
CA CYS A 160 -5.05 1.62 8.60
C CYS A 160 -4.97 0.88 7.26
N THR A 161 -5.40 1.52 6.18
CA THR A 161 -5.37 0.92 4.83
C THR A 161 -4.50 1.72 3.88
N LEU A 162 -3.76 1.01 3.01
CA LEU A 162 -3.03 1.67 1.93
C LEU A 162 -4.00 2.23 0.89
N LEU A 163 -5.00 1.43 0.49
CA LEU A 163 -5.96 1.79 -0.55
C LEU A 163 -7.39 1.61 -0.08
N LEU A 164 -8.26 2.52 -0.50
CA LEU A 164 -9.71 2.45 -0.27
C LEU A 164 -10.43 2.64 -1.59
N LYS A 165 -11.46 1.83 -1.85
CA LYS A 165 -12.41 2.02 -2.96
C LYS A 165 -13.77 2.49 -2.42
N PRO A 166 -13.97 3.80 -2.20
CA PRO A 166 -15.18 4.29 -1.54
C PRO A 166 -16.46 3.91 -2.28
N GLY A 167 -16.40 3.88 -3.63
CA GLY A 167 -17.56 3.52 -4.47
C GLY A 167 -17.94 2.03 -4.45
N LYS A 168 -17.18 1.19 -3.75
CA LYS A 168 -17.46 -0.25 -3.63
C LYS A 168 -17.89 -0.69 -2.24
N LEU A 169 -17.76 0.17 -1.25
CA LEU A 169 -18.14 -0.16 0.12
C LEU A 169 -19.61 -0.61 0.19
N GLN A 170 -19.84 -1.74 0.82
CA GLN A 170 -21.16 -2.32 1.08
C GLN A 170 -21.55 -2.20 2.55
N VAL A 171 -20.63 -1.82 3.40
CA VAL A 171 -20.79 -1.63 4.84
C VAL A 171 -20.18 -0.32 5.27
N ASP A 172 -20.74 0.29 6.29
CA ASP A 172 -20.18 1.49 6.89
C ASP A 172 -18.96 1.11 7.76
N LEU A 173 -17.82 1.73 7.47
CA LEU A 173 -16.56 1.51 8.16
C LEU A 173 -15.91 2.83 8.53
N ASP A 174 -15.57 2.99 9.79
CA ASP A 174 -14.72 4.10 10.23
C ASP A 174 -13.25 3.76 9.94
N ILE A 175 -12.74 4.25 8.79
CA ILE A 175 -11.36 4.06 8.37
C ILE A 175 -10.55 5.29 8.76
N LYS A 176 -9.96 5.25 9.94
CA LYS A 176 -9.24 6.40 10.51
C LYS A 176 -7.98 6.77 9.74
N TYR A 177 -7.25 5.79 9.23
CA TYR A 177 -5.99 6.00 8.52
C TYR A 177 -6.08 5.41 7.12
N CYS A 178 -6.36 6.27 6.14
CA CYS A 178 -6.36 5.92 4.73
C CYS A 178 -5.22 6.63 4.01
N CYS A 179 -4.33 5.88 3.35
CA CYS A 179 -3.29 6.49 2.54
C CYS A 179 -3.87 7.13 1.28
N MET A 180 -4.62 6.37 0.49
CA MET A 180 -5.16 6.85 -0.79
C MET A 180 -6.53 6.25 -1.10
N GLU A 181 -7.43 7.08 -1.61
CA GLU A 181 -8.68 6.62 -2.24
C GLU A 181 -8.45 6.41 -3.73
N ILE A 182 -9.00 5.32 -4.26
CA ILE A 182 -8.85 4.96 -5.67
C ILE A 182 -10.20 4.59 -6.31
N PRO A 183 -10.32 4.73 -7.65
CA PRO A 183 -11.49 4.26 -8.38
C PRO A 183 -11.57 2.72 -8.36
N ASN A 184 -12.70 2.20 -8.90
CA ASN A 184 -12.95 0.77 -8.95
C ASN A 184 -12.21 0.09 -10.12
N ASP A 185 -10.88 0.21 -10.17
CA ASP A 185 -10.05 -0.48 -11.15
C ASP A 185 -9.41 -1.74 -10.57
N PHE A 186 -9.05 -2.67 -11.45
CA PHE A 186 -8.28 -3.84 -11.08
C PHE A 186 -6.79 -3.47 -11.07
N ILE A 187 -6.12 -3.71 -9.94
CA ILE A 187 -4.75 -3.27 -9.70
C ILE A 187 -3.87 -4.41 -9.20
N VAL A 188 -2.56 -4.30 -9.44
CA VAL A 188 -1.52 -5.23 -8.98
C VAL A 188 -0.28 -4.45 -8.55
N GLY A 189 0.59 -5.08 -7.78
CA GLY A 189 1.84 -4.48 -7.31
C GLY A 189 1.77 -4.05 -5.86
N TYR A 190 2.90 -3.83 -5.25
CA TYR A 190 3.06 -3.39 -3.87
C TYR A 190 2.27 -4.24 -2.86
N GLY A 191 2.38 -5.56 -2.98
CA GLY A 191 1.64 -6.51 -2.16
C GLY A 191 0.40 -7.10 -2.83
N LEU A 192 -0.28 -6.34 -3.69
CA LEU A 192 -1.45 -6.77 -4.44
C LEU A 192 -1.11 -7.73 -5.57
N ASP A 193 -1.98 -8.67 -5.89
CA ASP A 193 -1.72 -9.71 -6.87
C ASP A 193 -2.78 -9.87 -7.95
N TYR A 194 -2.35 -10.53 -9.02
CA TYR A 194 -3.20 -11.20 -9.98
C TYR A 194 -2.84 -12.68 -9.99
N ASP A 195 -3.73 -13.51 -9.46
CA ASP A 195 -3.58 -14.97 -9.40
C ASP A 195 -2.22 -15.40 -8.77
N GLY A 196 -1.85 -14.77 -7.65
CA GLY A 196 -0.63 -15.03 -6.90
C GLY A 196 0.62 -14.30 -7.40
N TYR A 197 0.57 -13.61 -8.55
CA TYR A 197 1.72 -12.94 -9.18
C TYR A 197 1.61 -11.41 -9.06
N GLY A 198 2.75 -10.72 -9.13
CA GLY A 198 2.82 -9.26 -9.15
C GLY A 198 3.04 -8.59 -7.80
N ARG A 199 2.93 -9.30 -6.68
CA ARG A 199 3.07 -8.72 -5.33
C ARG A 199 4.42 -8.02 -5.07
N ASN A 200 5.49 -8.48 -5.71
CA ASN A 200 6.86 -8.01 -5.51
C ASN A 200 7.22 -6.73 -6.27
N MET A 201 6.28 -6.14 -6.99
CA MET A 201 6.51 -4.88 -7.69
C MET A 201 6.54 -3.71 -6.70
N ARG A 202 7.38 -2.70 -6.98
CA ARG A 202 7.52 -1.51 -6.14
C ARG A 202 6.37 -0.53 -6.30
N ASP A 203 5.86 -0.45 -7.54
CA ASP A 203 4.76 0.45 -7.92
C ASP A 203 3.44 -0.33 -7.95
N ILE A 204 2.33 0.40 -8.02
CA ILE A 204 0.99 -0.15 -8.27
C ILE A 204 0.62 0.14 -9.71
N TYR A 205 0.09 -0.87 -10.39
CA TYR A 205 -0.29 -0.84 -11.79
C TYR A 205 -1.77 -1.15 -11.94
N THR A 206 -2.44 -0.52 -12.91
CA THR A 206 -3.84 -0.76 -13.25
C THR A 206 -3.99 -1.54 -14.55
N LEU A 207 -5.01 -2.40 -14.61
CA LEU A 207 -5.30 -3.21 -15.79
C LEU A 207 -5.62 -2.34 -17.00
N ILE A 208 -4.95 -2.60 -18.13
CA ILE A 208 -5.28 -1.99 -19.41
C ILE A 208 -6.54 -2.69 -19.94
N LYS A 209 -7.62 -1.93 -20.09
CA LYS A 209 -8.86 -2.41 -20.69
C LYS A 209 -8.68 -2.34 -22.22
N ASN A 210 -8.74 -3.49 -22.88
CA ASN A 210 -8.75 -3.58 -24.35
C ASN A 210 -10.13 -3.15 -24.88
#